data_7716169a94b6c690b3efd5a1bcfaac1a
#
_entry.id   7716169a94b6c690b3efd5a1bcfaac1a
#
_cell.length_a   1.000
_cell.length_b   1.000
_cell.length_c   1.000
_cell.angle_alpha   90.00
_cell.angle_beta   90.00
_cell.angle_gamma   90.00
#
_symmetry.space_group_name_H-M   'P 1'
#
loop_
_entity.id
_entity.type
_entity.pdbx_description
1 polymer ?
#
loop_
_entity_poly.entity_id
_entity_poly.type
_entity_poly.pdbx_seq_one_letter_code
_entity_poly.pdbx_strand_id
1 'polypeptide(L)'
;MRFFFLAFLFVLLFLSEKVQGQAVSWGDQGNGTYINPILNADYSDPDVIRVGDKYYMVCSDFHYIGMPVLESDDMVNWRIISQVYNRFDFPGWDNNENYGGGSWAPAIRFHDGKFWIYFCTPREGLMMSTATDPHGPWTPLHCVKNIGGGEDPCPFWDEDGQAYMGRSQLGAGPIYLHRMTPDGKTL
;
A
#
# COMPACT_ATOMS: atom_id res chain seq x y z
N MET A 1 -76.97 9.86 27.52
CA MET A 1 -75.59 9.63 28.00
C MET A 1 -74.70 9.60 26.78
N ARG A 2 -73.90 10.66 26.54
CA ARG A 2 -72.98 10.79 25.43
C ARG A 2 -71.57 10.65 26.00
N PHE A 3 -70.87 9.60 25.60
CA PHE A 3 -69.47 9.38 25.93
C PHE A 3 -68.60 10.14 24.94
N PHE A 4 -67.86 11.11 25.43
CA PHE A 4 -66.77 11.79 24.70
C PHE A 4 -65.53 10.90 24.80
N PHE A 5 -65.03 10.39 23.67
CA PHE A 5 -63.70 9.80 23.57
C PHE A 5 -62.69 10.92 23.29
N LEU A 6 -61.86 11.20 24.27
CA LEU A 6 -60.70 12.05 24.09
C LEU A 6 -59.58 11.19 23.50
N ALA A 7 -59.28 11.41 22.22
CA ALA A 7 -58.10 10.82 21.61
C ALA A 7 -56.85 11.66 21.98
N PHE A 8 -55.99 11.10 22.83
CA PHE A 8 -54.68 11.68 23.13
C PHE A 8 -53.74 11.34 21.96
N LEU A 9 -53.48 12.30 21.09
CA LEU A 9 -52.50 12.21 20.03
C LEU A 9 -51.09 12.47 20.65
N PHE A 10 -50.39 11.36 20.95
CA PHE A 10 -48.97 11.43 21.32
C PHE A 10 -48.16 11.76 20.06
N VAL A 11 -47.81 13.02 19.87
CA VAL A 11 -46.76 13.42 18.89
C VAL A 11 -45.42 13.08 19.49
N LEU A 12 -44.86 11.90 19.11
CA LEU A 12 -43.48 11.57 19.33
C LEU A 12 -42.62 12.45 18.41
N LEU A 13 -42.18 13.59 18.94
CA LEU A 13 -41.08 14.35 18.39
C LEU A 13 -39.80 13.48 18.50
N PHE A 14 -39.50 12.74 17.45
CA PHE A 14 -38.16 12.22 17.29
C PHE A 14 -37.22 13.39 17.08
N LEU A 15 -36.63 13.88 18.17
CA LEU A 15 -35.41 14.66 18.12
C LEU A 15 -34.34 13.71 17.58
N SER A 16 -34.15 13.70 16.25
CA SER A 16 -32.95 13.15 15.64
C SER A 16 -31.80 14.03 16.11
N GLU A 17 -31.22 13.71 17.25
CA GLU A 17 -29.88 14.19 17.55
C GLU A 17 -29.01 13.72 16.37
N LYS A 18 -28.61 14.67 15.54
CA LYS A 18 -27.51 14.45 14.64
C LYS A 18 -26.35 14.09 15.56
N VAL A 19 -25.99 12.80 15.61
CA VAL A 19 -24.71 12.39 16.11
C VAL A 19 -23.69 13.10 15.22
N GLN A 20 -23.28 14.27 15.64
CA GLN A 20 -22.15 14.96 15.07
C GLN A 20 -20.96 14.10 15.50
N GLY A 21 -20.58 13.15 14.63
CA GLY A 21 -19.30 12.48 14.77
C GLY A 21 -18.30 13.61 15.01
N GLN A 22 -17.52 13.50 16.10
CA GLN A 22 -16.43 14.43 16.31
C GLN A 22 -15.67 14.53 15.00
N ALA A 23 -15.62 15.73 14.43
CA ALA A 23 -14.81 15.99 13.26
C ALA A 23 -13.39 15.59 13.66
N VAL A 24 -12.91 14.51 13.06
CA VAL A 24 -11.58 13.98 13.34
C VAL A 24 -10.63 15.01 12.76
N SER A 25 -9.81 15.58 13.58
CA SER A 25 -8.96 16.73 13.24
C SER A 25 -7.62 16.35 12.63
N TRP A 26 -7.53 15.18 11.98
CA TRP A 26 -6.32 14.79 11.25
C TRP A 26 -6.47 15.03 9.74
N GLY A 27 -5.35 14.96 9.03
CA GLY A 27 -5.29 15.19 7.59
C GLY A 27 -5.39 16.66 7.22
N ASP A 28 -5.82 16.92 5.99
CA ASP A 28 -5.96 18.26 5.43
C ASP A 28 -7.00 19.09 6.20
N GLN A 29 -6.62 20.31 6.60
CA GLN A 29 -7.49 21.24 7.29
C GLN A 29 -8.20 22.22 6.35
N GLY A 30 -7.96 22.12 5.03
CA GLY A 30 -8.57 23.01 4.02
C GLY A 30 -8.04 24.45 4.02
N ASN A 31 -7.01 24.74 4.79
CA ASN A 31 -6.42 26.08 4.93
C ASN A 31 -4.92 26.12 4.59
N GLY A 32 -4.41 25.07 3.93
CA GLY A 32 -2.99 24.91 3.60
C GLY A 32 -2.16 24.31 4.74
N THR A 33 -2.80 23.81 5.80
CA THR A 33 -2.15 23.04 6.86
C THR A 33 -2.72 21.64 6.97
N TYR A 34 -2.00 20.74 7.62
CA TYR A 34 -2.48 19.39 7.93
C TYR A 34 -2.09 18.97 9.34
N ILE A 35 -2.79 17.97 9.87
CA ILE A 35 -2.54 17.35 11.18
C ILE A 35 -2.29 15.86 10.97
N ASN A 36 -1.22 15.33 11.55
CA ASN A 36 -0.94 13.91 11.51
C ASN A 36 -1.89 13.10 12.43
N PRO A 37 -2.23 11.84 12.05
CA PRO A 37 -1.84 11.19 10.80
C PRO A 37 -2.60 11.76 9.60
N ILE A 38 -1.93 11.86 8.44
CA ILE A 38 -2.58 12.27 7.17
C ILE A 38 -3.51 11.17 6.64
N LEU A 39 -3.19 9.91 6.90
CA LEU A 39 -4.01 8.74 6.61
C LEU A 39 -4.34 8.03 7.93
N ASN A 40 -5.62 7.92 8.25
CA ASN A 40 -6.08 7.22 9.44
C ASN A 40 -6.38 5.75 9.13
N ALA A 41 -5.36 5.03 8.72
CA ALA A 41 -5.41 3.61 8.43
C ALA A 41 -4.02 3.00 8.60
N ASP A 42 -3.95 1.68 8.57
CA ASP A 42 -2.69 0.94 8.64
C ASP A 42 -2.05 0.90 7.25
N TYR A 43 -1.08 1.77 7.04
CA TYR A 43 -0.22 1.82 5.86
C TYR A 43 1.22 1.60 6.30
N SER A 44 1.52 0.37 6.72
CA SER A 44 2.85 -0.02 7.21
C SER A 44 3.92 0.07 6.13
N ASP A 45 5.13 0.43 6.53
CA ASP A 45 6.34 0.43 5.72
C ASP A 45 6.16 1.17 4.37
N PRO A 46 5.66 2.41 4.38
CA PRO A 46 5.40 3.12 3.14
C PRO A 46 6.69 3.52 2.43
N ASP A 47 6.74 3.33 1.11
CA ASP A 47 7.76 3.92 0.24
C ASP A 47 7.09 4.85 -0.77
N VAL A 48 7.68 6.03 -0.97
CA VAL A 48 7.10 7.11 -1.77
C VAL A 48 8.10 7.64 -2.78
N ILE A 49 7.66 7.81 -4.02
CA ILE A 49 8.44 8.51 -5.06
C ILE A 49 7.67 9.67 -5.66
N ARG A 50 8.39 10.63 -6.24
CA ARG A 50 7.82 11.67 -7.08
C ARG A 50 8.13 11.39 -8.54
N VAL A 51 7.12 11.42 -9.41
CA VAL A 51 7.27 11.34 -10.86
C VAL A 51 6.47 12.48 -11.50
N GLY A 52 7.16 13.40 -12.15
CA GLY A 52 6.53 14.65 -12.61
C GLY A 52 6.00 15.47 -11.44
N ASP A 53 4.71 15.79 -11.49
CA ASP A 53 4.02 16.59 -10.46
C ASP A 53 3.23 15.74 -9.47
N LYS A 54 3.37 14.42 -9.53
CA LYS A 54 2.63 13.48 -8.69
C LYS A 54 3.57 12.71 -7.75
N TYR A 55 3.00 12.29 -6.63
CA TYR A 55 3.63 11.37 -5.69
C TYR A 55 2.90 10.03 -5.74
N TYR A 56 3.67 8.95 -5.64
CA TYR A 56 3.17 7.58 -5.65
C TYR A 56 3.69 6.84 -4.45
N MET A 57 2.81 6.13 -3.76
CA MET A 57 3.12 5.40 -2.54
C MET A 57 2.67 3.95 -2.66
N VAL A 58 3.48 3.05 -2.13
CA VAL A 58 3.15 1.66 -1.84
C VAL A 58 3.38 1.37 -0.37
N CYS A 59 2.75 0.34 0.15
CA CYS A 59 2.90 -0.09 1.54
C CYS A 59 2.79 -1.61 1.66
N SER A 60 3.17 -2.14 2.80
CA SER A 60 2.98 -3.56 3.11
C SER A 60 1.52 -3.98 2.99
N ASP A 61 1.30 -5.20 2.51
CA ASP A 61 -0.01 -5.84 2.47
C ASP A 61 0.07 -7.20 3.17
N PHE A 62 -0.21 -7.22 4.46
CA PHE A 62 -0.15 -8.43 5.28
C PHE A 62 -1.37 -9.35 5.13
N HIS A 63 -2.40 -8.91 4.44
CA HIS A 63 -3.70 -9.57 4.40
C HIS A 63 -4.07 -10.12 3.02
N TYR A 64 -3.16 -10.07 2.05
CA TYR A 64 -3.30 -10.63 0.69
C TYR A 64 -4.41 -10.02 -0.17
N ILE A 65 -4.77 -8.78 0.11
CA ILE A 65 -5.83 -8.06 -0.62
C ILE A 65 -5.33 -7.56 -1.97
N GLY A 66 -4.04 -7.48 -2.13
CA GLY A 66 -3.32 -6.84 -3.22
C GLY A 66 -2.68 -5.54 -2.74
N MET A 67 -1.42 -5.34 -3.10
CA MET A 67 -0.66 -4.16 -2.70
C MET A 67 -1.25 -2.92 -3.37
N PRO A 68 -1.83 -1.96 -2.62
CA PRO A 68 -2.37 -0.74 -3.20
C PRO A 68 -1.26 0.19 -3.66
N VAL A 69 -1.49 0.83 -4.81
CA VAL A 69 -0.72 1.99 -5.24
C VAL A 69 -1.56 3.23 -4.99
N LEU A 70 -1.01 4.17 -4.24
CA LEU A 70 -1.68 5.43 -3.94
C LEU A 70 -1.01 6.56 -4.71
N GLU A 71 -1.80 7.55 -5.10
CA GLU A 71 -1.35 8.77 -5.77
C GLU A 71 -1.76 9.99 -4.95
N SER A 72 -0.90 11.01 -4.95
CA SER A 72 -1.17 12.31 -4.34
C SER A 72 -0.57 13.45 -5.16
N ASP A 73 -1.18 14.63 -5.09
CA ASP A 73 -0.65 15.88 -5.63
C ASP A 73 0.21 16.64 -4.61
N ASP A 74 0.05 16.34 -3.30
CA ASP A 74 0.56 17.18 -2.21
C ASP A 74 1.15 16.40 -1.03
N MET A 75 1.18 15.07 -1.09
CA MET A 75 1.59 14.15 -0.02
C MET A 75 0.67 14.16 1.22
N VAL A 76 -0.46 14.86 1.16
CA VAL A 76 -1.47 14.93 2.23
C VAL A 76 -2.73 14.20 1.82
N ASN A 77 -3.21 14.49 0.62
CA ASN A 77 -4.43 13.93 0.05
C ASN A 77 -4.10 12.75 -0.87
N TRP A 78 -4.32 11.54 -0.40
CA TRP A 78 -4.00 10.30 -1.10
C TRP A 78 -5.24 9.60 -1.61
N ARG A 79 -5.13 8.98 -2.79
CA ARG A 79 -6.17 8.10 -3.36
C ARG A 79 -5.56 6.81 -3.88
N ILE A 80 -6.21 5.70 -3.66
CA ILE A 80 -5.83 4.41 -4.25
C ILE A 80 -6.18 4.46 -5.74
N ILE A 81 -5.19 4.18 -6.60
CA ILE A 81 -5.34 4.23 -8.06
C ILE A 81 -5.26 2.85 -8.71
N SER A 82 -4.59 1.90 -8.09
CA SER A 82 -4.45 0.53 -8.60
C SER A 82 -4.03 -0.44 -7.52
N GLN A 83 -3.94 -1.71 -7.89
CA GLN A 83 -3.34 -2.77 -7.09
C GLN A 83 -2.31 -3.51 -7.92
N VAL A 84 -1.17 -3.85 -7.30
CA VAL A 84 -0.05 -4.52 -8.01
C VAL A 84 -0.39 -5.96 -8.35
N TYR A 85 -1.15 -6.63 -7.50
CA TYR A 85 -1.65 -7.99 -7.69
C TYR A 85 -3.02 -8.16 -7.05
N ASN A 86 -3.79 -9.16 -7.48
CA ASN A 86 -5.09 -9.47 -6.89
C ASN A 86 -5.05 -10.64 -5.93
N ARG A 87 -4.06 -11.51 -6.10
CA ARG A 87 -3.80 -12.69 -5.27
C ARG A 87 -2.40 -13.20 -5.54
N PHE A 88 -1.89 -14.01 -4.65
CA PHE A 88 -0.68 -14.78 -4.90
C PHE A 88 -1.03 -16.12 -5.58
N ASP A 89 -0.38 -16.39 -6.70
CA ASP A 89 -0.49 -17.65 -7.41
C ASP A 89 0.58 -18.66 -6.95
N PHE A 90 0.94 -18.63 -5.66
CA PHE A 90 1.90 -19.56 -5.07
C PHE A 90 1.20 -20.73 -4.40
N PRO A 91 1.82 -21.92 -4.39
CA PRO A 91 1.26 -23.08 -3.70
C PRO A 91 1.01 -22.80 -2.21
N GLY A 92 -0.18 -23.14 -1.72
CA GLY A 92 -0.55 -22.97 -0.31
C GLY A 92 -1.08 -21.61 0.09
N TRP A 93 -1.22 -20.67 -0.85
CA TRP A 93 -1.81 -19.35 -0.58
C TRP A 93 -3.33 -19.29 -0.80
N ASP A 94 -3.90 -20.26 -1.51
CA ASP A 94 -5.35 -20.31 -1.79
C ASP A 94 -6.21 -20.51 -0.53
N ASN A 95 -5.67 -21.13 0.51
CA ASN A 95 -6.40 -21.43 1.75
C ASN A 95 -6.17 -20.40 2.86
N ASN A 96 -5.36 -19.41 2.61
CA ASN A 96 -5.18 -18.19 3.40
C ASN A 96 -5.01 -18.36 4.92
N GLU A 97 -4.25 -19.36 5.34
CA GLU A 97 -3.89 -19.54 6.76
C GLU A 97 -2.65 -18.74 7.18
N ASN A 98 -2.08 -17.96 6.24
CA ASN A 98 -0.83 -17.22 6.44
C ASN A 98 -1.06 -15.75 6.80
N TYR A 99 -2.04 -15.47 7.64
CA TYR A 99 -2.31 -14.13 8.14
C TYR A 99 -1.02 -13.51 8.73
N GLY A 100 -0.70 -12.27 8.31
CA GLY A 100 0.55 -11.62 8.65
C GLY A 100 1.73 -11.97 7.71
N GLY A 101 1.54 -12.87 6.74
CA GLY A 101 2.46 -13.06 5.62
C GLY A 101 2.34 -11.94 4.59
N GLY A 102 1.94 -12.25 3.38
CA GLY A 102 1.69 -11.23 2.34
C GLY A 102 2.97 -10.60 1.79
N SER A 103 2.87 -9.34 1.39
CA SER A 103 4.00 -8.56 0.88
C SER A 103 4.51 -7.60 1.93
N TRP A 104 5.82 -7.62 2.16
CA TRP A 104 6.50 -6.87 3.21
C TRP A 104 7.37 -5.76 2.65
N ALA A 105 7.30 -4.58 3.28
CA ALA A 105 8.13 -3.41 3.05
C ALA A 105 8.48 -3.19 1.57
N PRO A 106 7.51 -2.88 0.71
CA PRO A 106 7.75 -2.72 -0.72
C PRO A 106 8.59 -1.48 -1.00
N ALA A 107 9.34 -1.53 -2.10
CA ALA A 107 9.99 -0.36 -2.66
C ALA A 107 9.38 -0.04 -4.03
N ILE A 108 9.09 1.24 -4.27
CA ILE A 108 8.67 1.76 -5.58
C ILE A 108 9.78 2.62 -6.17
N ARG A 109 10.09 2.45 -7.45
CA ARG A 109 11.04 3.29 -8.19
C ARG A 109 10.49 3.60 -9.57
N PHE A 110 10.97 4.69 -10.17
CA PHE A 110 10.73 5.02 -11.56
C PHE A 110 12.05 5.06 -12.30
N HIS A 111 12.20 4.15 -13.25
CA HIS A 111 13.44 4.01 -14.02
C HIS A 111 13.09 3.58 -15.45
N ASP A 112 13.77 4.15 -16.45
CA ASP A 112 13.59 3.84 -17.87
C ASP A 112 12.13 3.85 -18.33
N GLY A 113 11.38 4.91 -17.92
CA GLY A 113 9.98 5.12 -18.30
C GLY A 113 8.99 4.14 -17.68
N LYS A 114 9.37 3.41 -16.63
CA LYS A 114 8.52 2.44 -15.95
C LYS A 114 8.56 2.62 -14.45
N PHE A 115 7.45 2.29 -13.81
CA PHE A 115 7.38 2.04 -12.38
C PHE A 115 7.83 0.61 -12.09
N TRP A 116 8.64 0.45 -11.05
CA TRP A 116 9.19 -0.80 -10.57
C TRP A 116 8.81 -0.95 -9.13
N ILE A 117 8.17 -2.06 -8.77
CA ILE A 117 7.86 -2.39 -7.40
C ILE A 117 8.55 -3.69 -7.05
N TYR A 118 9.24 -3.68 -5.91
CA TYR A 118 9.86 -4.85 -5.30
C TYR A 118 9.33 -5.01 -3.89
N PHE A 119 9.15 -6.23 -3.47
CA PHE A 119 8.77 -6.58 -2.11
C PHE A 119 9.23 -7.98 -1.76
N CYS A 120 9.31 -8.29 -0.48
CA CYS A 120 9.58 -9.65 -0.03
C CYS A 120 8.31 -10.32 0.48
N THR A 121 8.20 -11.63 0.23
CA THR A 121 7.28 -12.50 0.93
C THR A 121 8.08 -13.36 1.91
N PRO A 122 7.51 -13.76 3.06
CA PRO A 122 8.28 -14.50 4.08
C PRO A 122 8.87 -15.83 3.60
N ARG A 123 8.23 -16.45 2.61
CA ARG A 123 8.57 -17.82 2.14
C ARG A 123 9.16 -17.84 0.75
N GLU A 124 8.52 -17.17 -0.19
CA GLU A 124 8.87 -17.24 -1.61
C GLU A 124 10.05 -16.33 -1.95
N GLY A 125 10.21 -15.24 -1.21
CA GLY A 125 11.35 -14.35 -1.29
C GLY A 125 11.09 -13.03 -1.99
N LEU A 126 12.06 -12.56 -2.77
CA LEU A 126 12.02 -11.26 -3.43
C LEU A 126 11.22 -11.32 -4.72
N MET A 127 10.14 -10.56 -4.76
CA MET A 127 9.22 -10.44 -5.88
C MET A 127 9.34 -9.08 -6.54
N MET A 128 8.96 -8.99 -7.82
CA MET A 128 8.83 -7.73 -8.52
C MET A 128 7.62 -7.71 -9.46
N SER A 129 7.18 -6.49 -9.76
CA SER A 129 6.26 -6.18 -10.84
C SER A 129 6.60 -4.82 -11.44
N THR A 130 6.20 -4.57 -12.69
CA THR A 130 6.41 -3.29 -13.37
C THR A 130 5.15 -2.83 -14.09
N ALA A 131 5.03 -1.50 -14.29
CA ALA A 131 4.01 -0.91 -15.13
C ALA A 131 4.56 0.35 -15.80
N THR A 132 4.08 0.68 -16.99
CA THR A 132 4.36 1.97 -17.65
C THR A 132 3.43 3.08 -17.16
N ASP A 133 2.26 2.69 -16.67
CA ASP A 133 1.26 3.57 -16.05
C ASP A 133 1.03 3.09 -14.61
N PRO A 134 1.10 3.95 -13.59
CA PRO A 134 0.87 3.55 -12.20
C PRO A 134 -0.58 3.09 -11.94
N HIS A 135 -1.52 3.38 -12.85
CA HIS A 135 -2.88 2.83 -12.82
C HIS A 135 -2.94 1.38 -13.31
N GLY A 136 -1.83 0.84 -13.82
CA GLY A 136 -1.71 -0.50 -14.37
C GLY A 136 -2.02 -0.56 -15.89
N PRO A 137 -2.08 -1.76 -16.47
CA PRO A 137 -1.92 -3.03 -15.78
C PRO A 137 -0.47 -3.27 -15.31
N TRP A 138 -0.33 -3.84 -14.14
CA TRP A 138 0.95 -4.34 -13.62
C TRP A 138 1.29 -5.69 -14.24
N THR A 139 2.58 -5.95 -14.49
CA THR A 139 3.01 -7.25 -14.97
C THR A 139 2.75 -8.34 -13.93
N PRO A 140 2.57 -9.61 -14.33
CA PRO A 140 2.54 -10.72 -13.40
C PRO A 140 3.77 -10.71 -12.48
N LEU A 141 3.59 -11.11 -11.23
CA LEU A 141 4.68 -11.17 -10.26
C LEU A 141 5.81 -12.07 -10.76
N HIS A 142 7.03 -11.57 -10.68
CA HIS A 142 8.25 -12.30 -11.00
C HIS A 142 9.09 -12.50 -9.73
N CYS A 143 9.47 -13.75 -9.45
CA CYS A 143 10.39 -14.05 -8.37
C CYS A 143 11.83 -13.75 -8.83
N VAL A 144 12.37 -12.66 -8.33
CA VAL A 144 13.76 -12.23 -8.60
C VAL A 144 14.76 -13.17 -7.94
N LYS A 145 14.45 -13.57 -6.72
CA LYS A 145 15.27 -14.52 -5.96
C LYS A 145 14.45 -15.18 -4.85
N ASN A 146 14.49 -16.50 -4.81
CA ASN A 146 13.94 -17.26 -3.69
C ASN A 146 14.86 -17.10 -2.47
N ILE A 147 14.42 -16.26 -1.52
CA ILE A 147 15.15 -15.95 -0.29
C ILE A 147 14.15 -15.98 0.86
N GLY A 148 14.06 -17.07 1.60
CA GLY A 148 13.26 -17.10 2.81
C GLY A 148 13.75 -16.05 3.82
N GLY A 149 12.82 -15.23 4.35
CA GLY A 149 13.14 -14.20 5.33
C GLY A 149 13.92 -13.00 4.79
N GLY A 150 13.92 -12.74 3.48
CA GLY A 150 14.41 -11.47 2.94
C GLY A 150 13.46 -10.33 3.30
N GLU A 151 13.99 -9.13 3.59
CA GLU A 151 13.23 -7.95 3.98
C GLU A 151 13.76 -6.69 3.28
N ASP A 152 12.93 -5.65 3.23
CA ASP A 152 13.25 -4.26 2.92
C ASP A 152 14.05 -4.11 1.61
N PRO A 153 13.54 -4.56 0.46
CA PRO A 153 14.26 -4.44 -0.79
C PRO A 153 14.41 -2.97 -1.18
N CYS A 154 15.61 -2.58 -1.61
CA CYS A 154 15.91 -1.24 -2.07
C CYS A 154 16.63 -1.32 -3.42
N PRO A 155 15.92 -1.29 -4.54
CA PRO A 155 16.51 -1.31 -5.87
C PRO A 155 17.15 0.04 -6.22
N PHE A 156 18.25 -0.01 -6.93
CA PHE A 156 18.99 1.16 -7.38
C PHE A 156 19.64 0.88 -8.74
N TRP A 157 19.56 1.83 -9.65
CA TRP A 157 20.28 1.86 -10.93
C TRP A 157 21.27 3.01 -10.89
N ASP A 158 22.53 2.69 -11.07
CA ASP A 158 23.62 3.67 -11.05
C ASP A 158 23.76 4.38 -12.41
N GLU A 159 24.49 5.48 -12.43
CA GLU A 159 24.70 6.29 -13.63
C GLU A 159 25.46 5.54 -14.73
N ASP A 160 26.25 4.53 -14.38
CA ASP A 160 26.95 3.64 -15.32
C ASP A 160 26.05 2.52 -15.90
N GLY A 161 24.77 2.50 -15.51
CA GLY A 161 23.79 1.48 -15.93
C GLY A 161 23.85 0.18 -15.13
N GLN A 162 24.73 0.07 -14.13
CA GLN A 162 24.75 -1.08 -13.24
C GLN A 162 23.60 -0.99 -12.24
N ALA A 163 22.84 -2.05 -12.13
CA ALA A 163 21.76 -2.15 -11.15
C ALA A 163 22.20 -2.90 -9.89
N TYR A 164 21.63 -2.50 -8.78
CA TYR A 164 21.87 -3.10 -7.46
C TYR A 164 20.57 -3.31 -6.70
N MET A 165 20.58 -4.26 -5.77
CA MET A 165 19.52 -4.51 -4.82
C MET A 165 20.09 -4.57 -3.41
N GLY A 166 19.77 -3.56 -2.59
CA GLY A 166 19.96 -3.62 -1.14
C GLY A 166 18.80 -4.39 -0.51
N ARG A 167 19.05 -5.13 0.55
CA ARG A 167 18.01 -5.77 1.37
C ARG A 167 18.52 -6.13 2.76
N SER A 168 17.62 -6.27 3.70
CA SER A 168 17.89 -6.85 5.00
C SER A 168 17.51 -8.33 5.06
N GLN A 169 17.63 -8.91 6.24
CA GLN A 169 17.27 -10.29 6.54
C GLN A 169 16.52 -10.32 7.86
N LEU A 170 15.45 -11.10 7.91
CA LEU A 170 14.61 -11.29 9.10
C LEU A 170 15.42 -11.54 10.37
N GLY A 171 15.01 -10.88 11.45
CA GLY A 171 15.68 -11.00 12.75
C GLY A 171 16.91 -10.09 12.90
N ALA A 172 16.91 -8.94 12.25
CA ALA A 172 18.01 -7.97 12.28
C ALA A 172 19.34 -8.56 11.77
N GLY A 173 19.23 -9.37 10.72
CA GLY A 173 20.39 -9.93 10.02
C GLY A 173 21.22 -8.85 9.30
N PRO A 174 22.27 -9.24 8.58
CA PRO A 174 23.10 -8.29 7.89
C PRO A 174 22.36 -7.63 6.72
N ILE A 175 22.79 -6.42 6.36
CA ILE A 175 22.38 -5.78 5.12
C ILE A 175 23.23 -6.37 3.98
N TYR A 176 22.53 -6.84 2.94
CA TYR A 176 23.15 -7.35 1.73
C TYR A 176 23.03 -6.35 0.61
N LEU A 177 24.09 -6.22 -0.18
CA LEU A 177 24.08 -5.52 -1.45
C LEU A 177 24.38 -6.52 -2.56
N HIS A 178 23.44 -6.72 -3.45
CA HIS A 178 23.55 -7.59 -4.60
C HIS A 178 23.75 -6.77 -5.88
N ARG A 179 24.53 -7.26 -6.80
CA ARG A 179 24.43 -6.83 -8.19
C ARG A 179 23.12 -7.36 -8.76
N MET A 180 22.40 -6.52 -9.48
CA MET A 180 21.15 -6.86 -10.13
C MET A 180 21.33 -6.71 -11.64
N THR A 181 20.69 -7.56 -12.43
CA THR A 181 20.65 -7.38 -13.88
C THR A 181 19.95 -6.06 -14.22
N PRO A 182 20.36 -5.35 -15.32
CA PRO A 182 19.72 -4.06 -15.69
C PRO A 182 18.21 -4.17 -15.90
N ASP A 183 17.72 -5.33 -16.32
CA ASP A 183 16.28 -5.61 -16.46
C ASP A 183 15.57 -5.91 -15.13
N GLY A 184 16.28 -5.80 -14.01
CA GLY A 184 15.74 -5.92 -12.67
C GLY A 184 15.30 -7.32 -12.23
N LYS A 185 15.50 -8.35 -13.06
CA LYS A 185 14.87 -9.66 -12.87
C LYS A 185 15.71 -10.69 -12.13
N THR A 186 16.99 -10.42 -11.93
CA THR A 186 17.94 -11.41 -11.34
C THR A 186 18.98 -10.71 -10.48
N LEU A 187 19.37 -11.37 -9.38
CA LEU A 187 20.46 -10.96 -8.48
C LEU A 187 21.67 -11.88 -8.65
#